data_6bd4ff690ac7951603653537eeeda314
#
_entry.id   6bd4ff690ac7951603653537eeeda314
#
_cell.length_a   1.000
_cell.length_b   1.000
_cell.length_c   1.000
_cell.angle_alpha   90.00
_cell.angle_beta   90.00
_cell.angle_gamma   90.00
#
_symmetry.space_group_name_H-M   'P 1'
#
loop_
_entity.id
_entity.type
_entity.pdbx_description
1 polymer ?
#
loop_
_entity_poly.entity_id
_entity_poly.type
_entity_poly.pdbx_seq_one_letter_code
_entity_poly.pdbx_strand_id
1 'polypeptide(L)'
;MPPTEELTMVLVTRQDLQLSKGKLAAQCAHASAECVLSAKKSNPRSLDQYLRRGARKIVCKVPNLVSLKQVHSRAKKAGLVCHLVTDAGHTEIPPGTETVVGIGPG
;
A
#
# COMPACT_ATOMS: atom_id res chain seq x y z
N MET A 1 -13.27 13.77 17.98
CA MET A 1 -12.98 12.67 17.11
C MET A 1 -13.82 11.45 17.49
N PRO A 2 -14.49 10.86 16.54
CA PRO A 2 -15.29 9.70 16.88
C PRO A 2 -14.42 8.55 17.36
N PRO A 3 -14.76 7.91 18.48
CA PRO A 3 -14.00 6.76 18.95
C PRO A 3 -14.15 5.55 18.05
N THR A 4 -15.07 5.63 17.10
CA THR A 4 -15.33 4.58 16.12
C THR A 4 -14.53 4.74 14.84
N GLU A 5 -13.66 5.74 14.76
CA GLU A 5 -12.84 5.92 13.57
C GLU A 5 -11.96 4.69 13.36
N GLU A 6 -12.09 4.11 12.19
CA GLU A 6 -11.29 2.93 11.85
C GLU A 6 -10.02 3.33 11.15
N LEU A 7 -8.92 2.79 11.64
CA LEU A 7 -7.64 2.92 10.97
C LEU A 7 -7.53 1.78 9.95
N THR A 8 -7.17 2.14 8.73
CA THR A 8 -7.15 1.19 7.61
C THR A 8 -5.92 1.43 6.76
N MET A 9 -5.36 0.35 6.26
CA MET A 9 -4.34 0.41 5.22
C MET A 9 -4.98 -0.01 3.91
N VAL A 10 -4.76 0.75 2.85
CA VAL A 10 -5.27 0.44 1.52
C VAL A 10 -4.11 0.00 0.65
N LEU A 11 -4.29 -1.12 -0.05
CA LEU A 11 -3.30 -1.66 -0.98
C LEU A 11 -3.92 -1.61 -2.37
N VAL A 12 -3.36 -0.76 -3.23
CA VAL A 12 -3.88 -0.52 -4.58
C VAL A 12 -3.02 -1.27 -5.57
N THR A 13 -3.63 -2.17 -6.34
CA THR A 13 -2.92 -3.06 -7.27
C THR A 13 -3.22 -2.72 -8.72
N ARG A 14 -2.30 -3.06 -9.62
CA ARG A 14 -2.49 -2.90 -11.06
C ARG A 14 -3.11 -4.15 -11.65
N GLN A 15 -4.27 -4.00 -12.27
CA GLN A 15 -4.97 -5.11 -12.89
C GLN A 15 -4.30 -5.58 -14.19
N ASP A 16 -3.71 -4.66 -14.94
CA ASP A 16 -3.12 -4.94 -16.25
C ASP A 16 -1.92 -5.88 -16.21
N LEU A 17 -1.24 -5.99 -15.06
CA LEU A 17 -0.09 -6.88 -14.94
C LEU A 17 -0.48 -8.36 -14.87
N GLN A 18 -1.71 -8.67 -14.46
CA GLN A 18 -2.20 -10.04 -14.34
C GLN A 18 -1.26 -10.96 -13.58
N LEU A 19 -0.76 -10.48 -12.44
CA LEU A 19 0.18 -11.24 -11.62
C LEU A 19 -0.50 -12.50 -11.08
N SER A 20 0.30 -13.58 -10.90
CA SER A 20 -0.16 -14.74 -10.18
C SER A 20 -0.58 -14.35 -8.76
N LYS A 21 -1.42 -15.17 -8.13
CA LYS A 21 -1.89 -14.90 -6.77
C LYS A 21 -0.74 -14.78 -5.77
N GLY A 22 0.26 -15.65 -5.89
CA GLY A 22 1.42 -15.61 -5.01
C GLY A 22 2.26 -14.34 -5.20
N LYS A 23 2.49 -13.96 -6.45
CA LYS A 23 3.24 -12.73 -6.75
C LYS A 23 2.50 -11.50 -6.26
N LEU A 24 1.19 -11.44 -6.49
CA LEU A 24 0.37 -10.33 -6.03
C LEU A 24 0.41 -10.23 -4.50
N ALA A 25 0.27 -11.34 -3.80
CA ALA A 25 0.35 -11.37 -2.35
C ALA A 25 1.69 -10.87 -1.85
N ALA A 26 2.79 -11.29 -2.48
CA ALA A 26 4.12 -10.84 -2.10
C ALA A 26 4.29 -9.32 -2.29
N GLN A 27 3.79 -8.77 -3.40
CA GLN A 27 3.88 -7.34 -3.66
C GLN A 27 3.03 -6.54 -2.67
N CYS A 28 1.84 -7.02 -2.32
CA CYS A 28 1.01 -6.41 -1.29
C CYS A 28 1.69 -6.45 0.08
N ALA A 29 2.35 -7.55 0.41
CA ALA A 29 3.08 -7.67 1.66
C ALA A 29 4.25 -6.67 1.72
N HIS A 30 4.97 -6.48 0.62
CA HIS A 30 6.01 -5.45 0.54
C HIS A 30 5.44 -4.05 0.80
N ALA A 31 4.33 -3.72 0.15
CA ALA A 31 3.69 -2.42 0.36
C ALA A 31 3.28 -2.22 1.82
N SER A 32 2.67 -3.25 2.41
CA SER A 32 2.24 -3.21 3.81
C SER A 32 3.40 -3.01 4.75
N ALA A 33 4.49 -3.77 4.57
CA ALA A 33 5.68 -3.67 5.42
C ALA A 33 6.29 -2.26 5.35
N GLU A 34 6.43 -1.72 4.14
CA GLU A 34 6.99 -0.38 3.96
C GLU A 34 6.12 0.70 4.59
N CYS A 35 4.80 0.59 4.46
CA CYS A 35 3.87 1.52 5.09
C CYS A 35 3.97 1.47 6.62
N VAL A 36 4.09 0.28 7.20
CA VAL A 36 4.27 0.12 8.65
C VAL A 36 5.58 0.79 9.09
N LEU A 37 6.67 0.55 8.38
CA LEU A 37 7.96 1.16 8.71
C LEU A 37 7.90 2.68 8.61
N SER A 38 7.26 3.22 7.58
CA SER A 38 7.07 4.66 7.44
C SER A 38 6.22 5.23 8.57
N ALA A 39 5.12 4.58 8.89
CA ALA A 39 4.22 5.02 9.96
C ALA A 39 4.89 4.99 11.31
N LYS A 40 5.78 4.03 11.55
CA LYS A 40 6.54 3.94 12.79
C LYS A 40 7.37 5.20 13.02
N LYS A 41 7.91 5.80 11.95
CA LYS A 41 8.70 7.02 12.03
C LYS A 41 7.83 8.27 12.12
N SER A 42 6.78 8.34 11.31
CA SER A 42 6.01 9.57 11.13
C SER A 42 4.82 9.69 12.06
N ASN A 43 4.20 8.56 12.45
CA ASN A 43 3.00 8.58 13.29
C ASN A 43 2.88 7.30 14.11
N PRO A 44 3.78 7.10 15.10
CA PRO A 44 3.82 5.84 15.85
C PRO A 44 2.55 5.60 16.67
N ARG A 45 1.87 6.66 17.09
CA ARG A 45 0.64 6.51 17.88
C ARG A 45 -0.48 5.90 17.03
N SER A 46 -0.69 6.42 15.83
CA SER A 46 -1.71 5.86 14.92
C SER A 46 -1.36 4.44 14.53
N LEU A 47 -0.08 4.15 14.29
CA LEU A 47 0.35 2.80 13.99
C LEU A 47 0.03 1.84 15.13
N ASP A 48 0.32 2.22 16.37
CA ASP A 48 0.03 1.39 17.52
C ASP A 48 -1.46 1.07 17.62
N GLN A 49 -2.31 2.09 17.46
CA GLN A 49 -3.76 1.91 17.46
C GLN A 49 -4.21 1.00 16.32
N TYR A 50 -3.66 1.19 15.14
CA TYR A 50 -3.96 0.36 13.98
C TYR A 50 -3.69 -1.11 14.26
N LEU A 51 -2.50 -1.40 14.79
CA LEU A 51 -2.10 -2.78 15.09
C LEU A 51 -2.99 -3.40 16.18
N ARG A 52 -3.34 -2.63 17.20
CA ARG A 52 -4.20 -3.10 18.27
C ARG A 52 -5.63 -3.39 17.82
N ARG A 53 -6.09 -2.68 16.78
CA ARG A 53 -7.46 -2.81 16.26
C ARG A 53 -7.58 -3.84 15.14
N GLY A 54 -6.57 -4.65 14.92
CA GLY A 54 -6.63 -5.75 13.96
C GLY A 54 -5.91 -5.52 12.66
N ALA A 55 -5.25 -4.39 12.48
CA ALA A 55 -4.44 -4.10 11.28
C ALA A 55 -5.24 -4.28 9.98
N ARG A 56 -6.42 -3.69 9.91
CA ARG A 56 -7.35 -3.82 8.80
C ARG A 56 -6.73 -3.38 7.49
N LYS A 57 -6.92 -4.18 6.45
CA LYS A 57 -6.43 -3.87 5.11
C LYS A 57 -7.55 -4.01 4.09
N ILE A 58 -7.54 -3.12 3.12
CA ILE A 58 -8.45 -3.18 1.97
C ILE A 58 -7.59 -3.24 0.72
N VAL A 59 -7.88 -4.18 -0.16
CA VAL A 59 -7.18 -4.32 -1.43
C VAL A 59 -8.09 -3.85 -2.54
N CYS A 60 -7.62 -2.89 -3.34
CA CYS A 60 -8.35 -2.31 -4.47
C CYS A 60 -7.56 -2.51 -5.75
N LYS A 61 -8.23 -2.39 -6.88
CA LYS A 61 -7.60 -2.48 -8.20
C LYS A 61 -7.72 -1.18 -8.94
N VAL A 62 -6.69 -0.87 -9.74
CA VAL A 62 -6.75 0.18 -10.76
C VAL A 62 -6.35 -0.45 -12.09
N PRO A 63 -6.80 0.10 -13.23
CA PRO A 63 -6.59 -0.56 -14.51
C PRO A 63 -5.14 -0.58 -14.99
N ASN A 64 -4.34 0.43 -14.66
CA ASN A 64 -3.01 0.58 -15.27
C ASN A 64 -2.07 1.43 -14.40
N LEU A 65 -0.84 1.61 -14.90
CA LEU A 65 0.19 2.37 -14.22
C LEU A 65 -0.18 3.84 -14.02
N VAL A 66 -0.81 4.46 -15.01
CA VAL A 66 -1.20 5.87 -14.92
C VAL A 66 -2.13 6.08 -13.73
N SER A 67 -3.14 5.23 -13.59
CA SER A 67 -4.08 5.30 -12.47
C SER A 67 -3.38 5.04 -11.15
N LEU A 68 -2.45 4.08 -11.11
CA LEU A 68 -1.69 3.76 -9.91
C LEU A 68 -0.87 4.97 -9.45
N LYS A 69 -0.18 5.62 -10.37
CA LYS A 69 0.64 6.81 -10.07
C LYS A 69 -0.22 8.00 -9.63
N GLN A 70 -1.43 8.14 -10.19
CA GLN A 70 -2.35 9.20 -9.76
C GLN A 70 -2.78 9.00 -8.31
N VAL A 71 -3.10 7.77 -7.92
CA VAL A 71 -3.46 7.45 -6.55
C VAL A 71 -2.29 7.76 -5.61
N HIS A 72 -1.08 7.34 -5.97
CA HIS A 72 0.12 7.61 -5.19
C HIS A 72 0.35 9.11 -5.01
N SER A 73 0.25 9.86 -6.09
CA SER A 73 0.42 11.31 -6.06
C SER A 73 -0.60 11.99 -5.14
N ARG A 74 -1.86 11.58 -5.21
CA ARG A 74 -2.92 12.13 -4.35
C ARG A 74 -2.68 11.82 -2.87
N ALA A 75 -2.24 10.60 -2.58
CA ALA A 75 -1.95 10.20 -1.20
C ALA A 75 -0.81 11.03 -0.63
N LYS A 76 0.26 11.25 -1.42
CA LYS A 76 1.39 12.08 -1.00
C LYS A 76 0.96 13.52 -0.75
N LYS A 77 0.17 14.10 -1.65
CA LYS A 77 -0.32 15.47 -1.50
C LYS A 77 -1.21 15.63 -0.27
N ALA A 78 -1.96 14.60 0.07
CA ALA A 78 -2.81 14.60 1.26
C ALA A 78 -2.03 14.39 2.56
N GLY A 79 -0.72 14.17 2.48
CA GLY A 79 0.12 13.94 3.66
C GLY A 79 -0.05 12.57 4.27
N LEU A 80 -0.57 11.61 3.53
CA LEU A 80 -0.77 10.26 4.02
C LEU A 80 0.51 9.44 3.91
N VAL A 81 0.69 8.51 4.83
CA VAL A 81 1.73 7.48 4.70
C VAL A 81 1.43 6.70 3.43
N CYS A 82 2.40 6.56 2.55
CA CYS A 82 2.22 5.78 1.33
C CYS A 82 3.56 5.28 0.80
N HIS A 83 3.52 4.20 0.03
CA HIS A 83 4.71 3.61 -0.56
C HIS A 83 4.37 2.98 -1.90
N LEU A 84 5.16 3.29 -2.92
CA LEU A 84 5.04 2.70 -4.25
C LEU A 84 6.07 1.57 -4.36
N VAL A 85 5.58 0.35 -4.55
CA VAL A 85 6.44 -0.83 -4.66
C VAL A 85 6.98 -0.96 -6.07
N THR A 86 8.31 -1.10 -6.17
CA THR A 86 9.01 -1.39 -7.41
C THR A 86 9.56 -2.80 -7.35
N ASP A 87 9.24 -3.62 -8.34
CA ASP A 87 9.69 -5.01 -8.37
C ASP A 87 11.19 -5.10 -8.64
N ALA A 88 11.84 -6.00 -7.92
CA ALA A 88 13.28 -6.23 -8.09
C ALA A 88 13.61 -7.06 -9.33
N GLY A 89 12.61 -7.65 -9.99
CA GLY A 89 12.80 -8.36 -11.25
C GLY A 89 13.25 -9.80 -11.12
N HIS A 90 12.88 -10.46 -10.03
CA HIS A 90 13.27 -11.85 -9.80
C HIS A 90 12.22 -12.86 -10.25
N THR A 91 11.10 -12.41 -10.81
CA THR A 91 9.97 -13.28 -11.13
C THR A 91 9.30 -12.93 -12.46
N GLU A 92 7.99 -12.77 -12.45
CA GLU A 92 7.13 -12.72 -13.64
C GLU A 92 7.26 -11.47 -14.48
N ILE A 93 7.79 -10.39 -13.90
CA ILE A 93 7.79 -9.07 -14.54
C ILE A 93 9.18 -8.47 -14.57
N PRO A 94 9.43 -7.53 -15.49
CA PRO A 94 10.74 -6.88 -15.61
C PRO A 94 11.15 -6.11 -14.34
N PRO A 95 12.45 -5.99 -14.09
CA PRO A 95 12.94 -5.15 -13.01
C PRO A 95 12.45 -3.72 -13.16
N GLY A 96 12.12 -3.09 -12.04
CA GLY A 96 11.66 -1.70 -12.04
C GLY A 96 10.17 -1.52 -12.32
N THR A 97 9.42 -2.60 -12.51
CA THR A 97 7.97 -2.50 -12.69
C THR A 97 7.32 -2.05 -11.38
N GLU A 98 6.55 -0.98 -11.46
CA GLU A 98 5.80 -0.48 -10.33
C GLU A 98 4.48 -1.26 -10.20
N THR A 99 4.22 -1.86 -9.06
CA THR A 99 3.20 -2.90 -8.94
C THR A 99 2.04 -2.55 -8.02
N VAL A 100 2.33 -2.01 -6.84
CA VAL A 100 1.33 -1.77 -5.80
C VAL A 100 1.64 -0.46 -5.10
N VAL A 101 0.60 0.25 -4.72
CA VAL A 101 0.74 1.40 -3.80
C VAL A 101 0.08 1.02 -2.48
N GLY A 102 0.83 1.12 -1.39
CA GLY A 102 0.27 1.04 -0.04
C GLY A 102 -0.02 2.44 0.47
N ILE A 103 -1.14 2.60 1.16
CA ILE A 103 -1.57 3.88 1.74
C ILE A 103 -2.05 3.63 3.16
N GLY A 104 -1.50 4.36 4.10
CA GLY A 104 -1.88 4.26 5.50
C GLY A 104 -0.88 3.46 6.32
N PRO A 105 -1.24 3.10 7.57
CA PRO A 105 -2.56 3.26 8.18
C PRO A 105 -2.92 4.73 8.45
N GLY A 106 -4.18 5.01 8.24
CA GLY A 106 -4.65 6.37 8.49
C GLY A 106 -6.12 6.56 8.33
#